data_bcd7acd00332b21d0cbe05d0a93bcab3
#
_entry.id   bcd7acd00332b21d0cbe05d0a93bcab3
#
_cell.length_a   1.000
_cell.length_b   1.000
_cell.length_c   1.000
_cell.angle_alpha   90.00
_cell.angle_beta   90.00
_cell.angle_gamma   90.00
#
_symmetry.space_group_name_H-M   'P 1'
#
loop_
_entity.id
_entity.type
_entity.pdbx_description
1 polymer ?
#
loop_
_entity_poly.entity_id
_entity_poly.type
_entity_poly.pdbx_seq_one_letter_code
_entity_poly.pdbx_strand_id
1 'polypeptide(L)'
;MKHALTIYAAKHNKNFMTSRSTKSRLSVKCMDGSCKWYVGVVMKPKHRLWMVTSYRGPHSCMPLGTTLNDRMMDCNFLAVEFVPTLHIDHTTTIDHLKDFIKAKYYNHKLSYYKIWDAKQKAIAKILGDWEKFYQRLRKLLLAYLDQETGTQYWYHTIPRDEFSDSILRYVFWNFTPCIEGFKHCKPVISIDGTHLYGKYRGVLLIAMAINANNKVLSLAFAVVDKESGPSWGWILECLRISLGDVMANKDICVISDRHKGIQNAIAN
;
A
#
# COMPACT_ATOMS: atom_id res chain seq x y z
N MET A 1 -19.42 -15.16 7.63
CA MET A 1 -20.07 -16.44 7.23
C MET A 1 -19.84 -16.79 5.77
N LYS A 2 -20.13 -15.91 4.79
CA LYS A 2 -19.89 -16.22 3.36
C LYS A 2 -18.46 -16.68 3.08
N HIS A 3 -17.46 -16.03 3.69
CA HIS A 3 -16.05 -16.41 3.58
C HIS A 3 -15.78 -17.87 4.01
N ALA A 4 -16.32 -18.31 5.14
CA ALA A 4 -16.16 -19.69 5.60
C ALA A 4 -16.79 -20.72 4.63
N LEU A 5 -17.96 -20.38 4.05
CA LEU A 5 -18.58 -21.22 3.02
C LEU A 5 -17.75 -21.26 1.74
N THR A 6 -17.11 -20.16 1.36
CA THR A 6 -16.20 -20.12 0.21
C THR A 6 -14.95 -20.97 0.47
N ILE A 7 -14.37 -20.91 1.68
CA ILE A 7 -13.25 -21.79 2.06
C ILE A 7 -13.66 -23.27 1.92
N TYR A 8 -14.83 -23.64 2.45
CA TYR A 8 -15.35 -25.00 2.33
C TYR A 8 -15.48 -25.43 0.86
N ALA A 9 -16.13 -24.60 0.05
CA ALA A 9 -16.32 -24.86 -1.37
C ALA A 9 -14.98 -25.02 -2.12
N ALA A 10 -14.04 -24.10 -1.89
CA ALA A 10 -12.72 -24.15 -2.51
C ALA A 10 -11.93 -25.43 -2.12
N LYS A 11 -11.92 -25.79 -0.83
CA LYS A 11 -11.24 -27.01 -0.36
C LYS A 11 -11.81 -28.31 -0.94
N HIS A 12 -13.12 -28.32 -1.18
CA HIS A 12 -13.80 -29.52 -1.71
C HIS A 12 -14.01 -29.46 -3.23
N ASN A 13 -13.51 -28.41 -3.88
CA ASN A 13 -13.69 -28.15 -5.31
C ASN A 13 -15.16 -28.23 -5.73
N LYS A 14 -16.02 -27.52 -5.00
CA LYS A 14 -17.46 -27.45 -5.21
C LYS A 14 -17.87 -25.99 -5.35
N ASN A 15 -18.95 -25.75 -6.08
CA ASN A 15 -19.54 -24.43 -6.18
C ASN A 15 -20.95 -24.41 -5.56
N PHE A 16 -21.31 -23.27 -5.00
CA PHE A 16 -22.65 -23.03 -4.48
C PHE A 16 -23.24 -21.73 -5.03
N MET A 17 -24.54 -21.65 -5.01
CA MET A 17 -25.28 -20.43 -5.26
C MET A 17 -26.02 -19.97 -4.00
N THR A 18 -26.14 -18.67 -3.85
CA THR A 18 -26.91 -18.07 -2.76
C THR A 18 -28.38 -18.15 -3.11
N SER A 19 -29.18 -18.84 -2.30
CA SER A 19 -30.63 -18.92 -2.45
C SER A 19 -31.35 -17.80 -1.68
N ARG A 20 -30.78 -17.36 -0.55
CA ARG A 20 -31.29 -16.23 0.22
C ARG A 20 -30.13 -15.52 0.93
N SER A 21 -30.13 -14.19 0.88
CA SER A 21 -29.14 -13.36 1.60
C SER A 21 -29.84 -12.12 2.17
N THR A 22 -29.75 -11.96 3.50
CA THR A 22 -30.19 -10.78 4.24
C THR A 22 -29.11 -10.42 5.27
N LYS A 23 -29.27 -9.30 5.97
CA LYS A 23 -28.34 -8.92 7.06
C LYS A 23 -28.20 -9.99 8.16
N SER A 24 -29.24 -10.80 8.40
CA SER A 24 -29.28 -11.79 9.47
C SER A 24 -29.45 -13.23 9.02
N ARG A 25 -29.65 -13.50 7.73
CA ARG A 25 -29.85 -14.86 7.19
C ARG A 25 -29.09 -15.04 5.89
N LEU A 26 -28.42 -16.17 5.76
CA LEU A 26 -27.77 -16.59 4.53
C LEU A 26 -28.12 -18.06 4.28
N SER A 27 -28.59 -18.38 3.08
CA SER A 27 -28.84 -19.75 2.64
C SER A 27 -28.16 -19.97 1.31
N VAL A 28 -27.47 -21.09 1.20
CA VAL A 28 -26.75 -21.50 0.00
C VAL A 28 -27.12 -22.92 -0.38
N LYS A 29 -27.09 -23.22 -1.68
CA LYS A 29 -27.31 -24.55 -2.23
C LYS A 29 -26.27 -24.87 -3.29
N CYS A 30 -26.06 -26.14 -3.57
CA CYS A 30 -25.17 -26.56 -4.64
C CYS A 30 -25.58 -25.91 -5.98
N MET A 31 -24.60 -25.59 -6.82
CA MET A 31 -24.88 -25.14 -8.21
C MET A 31 -25.39 -26.27 -9.09
N ASP A 32 -24.99 -27.50 -8.78
CA ASP A 32 -25.51 -28.71 -9.45
C ASP A 32 -26.96 -28.96 -8.98
N GLY A 33 -27.89 -28.90 -9.91
CA GLY A 33 -29.33 -29.07 -9.62
C GLY A 33 -29.73 -30.46 -9.10
N SER A 34 -28.91 -31.49 -9.39
CA SER A 34 -29.08 -32.86 -8.89
C SER A 34 -28.63 -33.04 -7.46
N CYS A 35 -27.74 -32.18 -6.99
CA CYS A 35 -27.13 -32.27 -5.66
C CYS A 35 -27.98 -31.55 -4.60
N LYS A 36 -28.41 -32.30 -3.59
CA LYS A 36 -29.29 -31.80 -2.51
C LYS A 36 -28.54 -31.02 -1.42
N TRP A 37 -27.24 -30.76 -1.59
CA TRP A 37 -26.46 -30.03 -0.59
C TRP A 37 -27.02 -28.61 -0.35
N TYR A 38 -27.20 -28.28 0.91
CA TYR A 38 -27.78 -27.03 1.35
C TYR A 38 -27.26 -26.63 2.73
N VAL A 39 -27.01 -25.34 2.93
CA VAL A 39 -26.65 -24.77 4.23
C VAL A 39 -27.48 -23.51 4.47
N GLY A 40 -28.19 -23.48 5.58
CA GLY A 40 -28.89 -22.30 6.08
C GLY A 40 -28.27 -21.81 7.37
N VAL A 41 -27.97 -20.52 7.45
CA VAL A 41 -27.35 -19.89 8.62
C VAL A 41 -28.11 -18.63 9.02
N VAL A 42 -28.18 -18.38 10.33
CA VAL A 42 -28.81 -17.21 10.92
C VAL A 42 -27.87 -16.53 11.88
N MET A 43 -27.81 -15.21 11.84
CA MET A 43 -27.10 -14.42 12.83
C MET A 43 -27.96 -14.24 14.07
N LYS A 44 -27.45 -14.63 15.22
CA LYS A 44 -28.08 -14.39 16.53
C LYS A 44 -27.66 -13.01 17.05
N PRO A 45 -28.58 -12.01 17.08
CA PRO A 45 -28.21 -10.62 17.44
C PRO A 45 -27.58 -10.49 18.81
N LYS A 46 -28.07 -11.24 19.81
CA LYS A 46 -27.60 -11.23 21.19
C LYS A 46 -26.10 -11.58 21.31
N HIS A 47 -25.60 -12.48 20.48
CA HIS A 47 -24.22 -12.97 20.55
C HIS A 47 -23.34 -12.53 19.37
N ARG A 48 -23.94 -11.84 18.38
CA ARG A 48 -23.28 -11.48 17.09
C ARG A 48 -22.61 -12.67 16.38
N LEU A 49 -23.14 -13.88 16.60
CA LEU A 49 -22.64 -15.12 16.04
C LEU A 49 -23.58 -15.66 14.97
N TRP A 50 -22.96 -16.22 13.92
CA TRP A 50 -23.69 -16.95 12.90
C TRP A 50 -23.83 -18.42 13.33
N MET A 51 -25.06 -18.93 13.31
CA MET A 51 -25.37 -20.31 13.64
C MET A 51 -25.90 -21.04 12.40
N VAL A 52 -25.44 -22.25 12.17
CA VAL A 52 -26.03 -23.15 11.17
C VAL A 52 -27.36 -23.64 11.73
N THR A 53 -28.44 -23.33 11.02
CA THR A 53 -29.81 -23.74 11.40
C THR A 53 -30.35 -24.88 10.55
N SER A 54 -29.79 -25.07 9.37
CA SER A 54 -30.14 -26.19 8.49
C SER A 54 -28.94 -26.63 7.68
N TYR A 55 -28.75 -27.93 7.60
CA TYR A 55 -27.70 -28.56 6.82
C TYR A 55 -28.24 -29.80 6.12
N ARG A 56 -27.99 -29.90 4.84
CA ARG A 56 -28.17 -31.11 4.05
C ARG A 56 -26.88 -31.42 3.33
N GLY A 57 -26.31 -32.56 3.57
CA GLY A 57 -25.01 -32.94 2.99
C GLY A 57 -24.61 -34.33 3.36
N PRO A 58 -23.46 -34.78 2.89
CA PRO A 58 -22.48 -34.07 2.05
C PRO A 58 -22.94 -33.84 0.61
N HIS A 59 -22.09 -33.20 -0.21
CA HIS A 59 -22.35 -33.09 -1.66
C HIS A 59 -22.39 -34.49 -2.30
N SER A 60 -23.39 -34.73 -3.11
CA SER A 60 -23.50 -35.95 -3.92
C SER A 60 -22.98 -35.79 -5.36
N CYS A 61 -22.69 -34.54 -5.79
CA CYS A 61 -22.15 -34.25 -7.12
C CYS A 61 -20.65 -34.57 -7.20
N MET A 62 -20.15 -34.74 -8.42
CA MET A 62 -18.70 -34.87 -8.66
C MET A 62 -17.95 -33.57 -8.35
N PRO A 63 -16.69 -33.64 -7.89
CA PRO A 63 -15.85 -32.47 -7.81
C PRO A 63 -15.67 -31.81 -9.18
N LEU A 64 -15.62 -30.48 -9.20
CA LEU A 64 -15.30 -29.77 -10.42
C LEU A 64 -13.84 -30.05 -10.81
N GLY A 65 -13.55 -30.13 -12.11
CA GLY A 65 -12.19 -30.16 -12.61
C GLY A 65 -11.42 -28.87 -12.29
N THR A 66 -10.22 -28.72 -12.85
CA THR A 66 -9.45 -27.47 -12.67
C THR A 66 -10.26 -26.25 -13.12
N THR A 67 -10.56 -25.35 -12.19
CA THR A 67 -11.38 -24.17 -12.45
C THR A 67 -10.48 -22.97 -12.79
N LEU A 68 -10.69 -22.36 -13.96
CA LEU A 68 -10.04 -21.11 -14.35
C LEU A 68 -10.84 -19.93 -13.80
N ASN A 69 -10.18 -19.02 -13.09
CA ASN A 69 -10.77 -17.78 -12.56
C ASN A 69 -12.11 -17.99 -11.82
N ASP A 70 -12.12 -18.96 -10.91
CA ASP A 70 -13.32 -19.29 -10.12
C ASP A 70 -14.00 -18.03 -9.56
N ARG A 71 -15.32 -17.94 -9.81
CA ARG A 71 -16.15 -16.82 -9.33
C ARG A 71 -16.29 -16.81 -7.82
N MET A 72 -16.18 -17.96 -7.17
CA MET A 72 -16.26 -18.09 -5.71
C MET A 72 -15.05 -17.47 -5.04
N MET A 73 -13.89 -17.56 -5.66
CA MET A 73 -12.64 -16.93 -5.19
C MET A 73 -12.53 -15.51 -5.78
N ASP A 74 -13.45 -14.64 -5.40
CA ASP A 74 -13.42 -13.25 -5.82
C ASP A 74 -12.26 -12.48 -5.16
N CYS A 75 -11.97 -11.28 -5.66
CA CYS A 75 -10.87 -10.46 -5.15
C CYS A 75 -11.02 -10.07 -3.68
N ASN A 76 -12.26 -10.02 -3.14
CA ASN A 76 -12.49 -9.73 -1.74
C ASN A 76 -12.18 -10.94 -0.85
N PHE A 77 -12.51 -12.14 -1.32
CA PHE A 77 -12.13 -13.39 -0.66
C PHE A 77 -10.61 -13.52 -0.60
N LEU A 78 -9.95 -13.39 -1.75
CA LEU A 78 -8.49 -13.47 -1.87
C LEU A 78 -7.78 -12.39 -1.04
N ALA A 79 -8.32 -11.18 -0.99
CA ALA A 79 -7.77 -10.11 -0.16
C ALA A 79 -7.75 -10.47 1.33
N VAL A 80 -8.78 -11.17 1.83
CA VAL A 80 -8.78 -11.65 3.23
C VAL A 80 -7.75 -12.74 3.44
N GLU A 81 -7.60 -13.65 2.47
CA GLU A 81 -6.60 -14.72 2.51
C GLU A 81 -5.16 -14.19 2.47
N PHE A 82 -4.92 -13.07 1.79
CA PHE A 82 -3.59 -12.46 1.64
C PHE A 82 -3.17 -11.58 2.81
N VAL A 83 -4.13 -11.07 3.61
CA VAL A 83 -3.83 -10.16 4.74
C VAL A 83 -2.73 -10.72 5.66
N PRO A 84 -2.75 -11.98 6.14
CA PRO A 84 -1.71 -12.46 7.04
C PRO A 84 -0.30 -12.44 6.41
N THR A 85 -0.18 -12.85 5.15
CA THR A 85 1.10 -12.85 4.43
C THR A 85 1.60 -11.45 4.17
N LEU A 86 0.73 -10.56 3.68
CA LEU A 86 1.06 -9.18 3.36
C LEU A 86 1.26 -8.31 4.60
N HIS A 87 0.75 -8.71 5.75
CA HIS A 87 1.03 -8.02 7.01
C HIS A 87 2.48 -8.24 7.45
N ILE A 88 3.05 -9.42 7.15
CA ILE A 88 4.45 -9.74 7.42
C ILE A 88 5.37 -9.06 6.40
N ASP A 89 5.04 -9.19 5.11
CA ASP A 89 5.83 -8.63 4.01
C ASP A 89 4.93 -8.06 2.91
N HIS A 90 4.81 -6.74 2.85
CA HIS A 90 4.02 -6.01 1.86
C HIS A 90 4.57 -6.14 0.44
N THR A 91 5.86 -6.50 0.30
CA THR A 91 6.54 -6.62 -0.99
C THR A 91 6.30 -7.96 -1.67
N THR A 92 5.73 -8.94 -0.95
CA THR A 92 5.41 -10.28 -1.48
C THR A 92 4.92 -10.23 -2.92
N THR A 93 5.57 -10.97 -3.82
CA THR A 93 5.29 -10.92 -5.26
C THR A 93 3.94 -11.53 -5.62
N ILE A 94 3.43 -11.21 -6.81
CA ILE A 94 2.18 -11.81 -7.32
C ILE A 94 2.34 -13.31 -7.51
N ASP A 95 3.51 -13.77 -7.94
CA ASP A 95 3.78 -15.19 -8.14
C ASP A 95 3.79 -15.95 -6.81
N HIS A 96 4.39 -15.41 -5.75
CA HIS A 96 4.31 -15.99 -4.41
C HIS A 96 2.86 -16.10 -3.91
N LEU A 97 2.04 -15.06 -4.11
CA LEU A 97 0.62 -15.10 -3.74
C LEU A 97 -0.17 -16.12 -4.57
N LYS A 98 0.19 -16.30 -5.83
CA LYS A 98 -0.38 -17.31 -6.71
C LYS A 98 -0.04 -18.73 -6.23
N ASP A 99 1.21 -18.95 -5.87
CA ASP A 99 1.67 -20.25 -5.35
C ASP A 99 1.06 -20.54 -3.97
N PHE A 100 0.92 -19.52 -3.11
CA PHE A 100 0.19 -19.64 -1.84
C PHE A 100 -1.24 -20.13 -2.04
N ILE A 101 -2.00 -19.54 -2.97
CA ILE A 101 -3.37 -19.98 -3.27
C ILE A 101 -3.39 -21.38 -3.87
N LYS A 102 -2.46 -21.68 -4.78
CA LYS A 102 -2.34 -23.01 -5.39
C LYS A 102 -2.01 -24.09 -4.36
N ALA A 103 -1.15 -23.80 -3.40
CA ALA A 103 -0.84 -24.71 -2.31
C ALA A 103 -2.03 -24.94 -1.36
N LYS A 104 -2.82 -23.89 -1.11
CA LYS A 104 -3.96 -23.95 -0.19
C LYS A 104 -5.24 -24.51 -0.83
N TYR A 105 -5.42 -24.29 -2.15
CA TYR A 105 -6.61 -24.63 -2.93
C TYR A 105 -6.20 -25.21 -4.28
N TYR A 106 -5.89 -26.51 -4.32
CA TYR A 106 -5.16 -27.22 -5.40
C TYR A 106 -5.68 -27.02 -6.83
N ASN A 107 -6.97 -26.91 -7.04
CA ASN A 107 -7.57 -26.96 -8.38
C ASN A 107 -7.97 -25.60 -8.94
N HIS A 108 -7.48 -24.50 -8.34
CA HIS A 108 -7.84 -23.15 -8.76
C HIS A 108 -6.67 -22.45 -9.47
N LYS A 109 -6.86 -22.13 -10.74
CA LYS A 109 -5.95 -21.29 -11.52
C LYS A 109 -6.52 -19.88 -11.59
N LEU A 110 -5.81 -18.91 -11.02
CA LEU A 110 -6.21 -17.52 -10.98
C LEU A 110 -5.36 -16.69 -11.95
N SER A 111 -6.00 -15.70 -12.58
CA SER A 111 -5.28 -14.75 -13.44
C SER A 111 -4.42 -13.80 -12.61
N TYR A 112 -3.34 -13.32 -13.23
CA TYR A 112 -2.46 -12.29 -12.66
C TYR A 112 -3.26 -11.09 -12.13
N TYR A 113 -4.18 -10.58 -12.95
CA TYR A 113 -4.98 -9.40 -12.63
C TYR A 113 -5.85 -9.58 -11.40
N LYS A 114 -6.43 -10.77 -11.23
CA LYS A 114 -7.27 -11.10 -10.08
C LYS A 114 -6.48 -11.14 -8.76
N ILE A 115 -5.25 -11.68 -8.81
CA ILE A 115 -4.35 -11.73 -7.66
C ILE A 115 -3.83 -10.33 -7.35
N TRP A 116 -3.47 -9.56 -8.38
CA TRP A 116 -3.02 -8.18 -8.24
C TRP A 116 -4.09 -7.29 -7.57
N ASP A 117 -5.34 -7.32 -8.07
CA ASP A 117 -6.45 -6.56 -7.48
C ASP A 117 -6.72 -6.99 -6.01
N ALA A 118 -6.67 -8.29 -5.74
CA ALA A 118 -6.79 -8.81 -4.39
C ALA A 118 -5.64 -8.34 -3.48
N LYS A 119 -4.40 -8.30 -3.97
CA LYS A 119 -3.25 -7.74 -3.25
C LYS A 119 -3.48 -6.27 -2.91
N GLN A 120 -3.92 -5.45 -3.87
CA GLN A 120 -4.20 -4.03 -3.60
C GLN A 120 -5.29 -3.86 -2.52
N LYS A 121 -6.36 -4.64 -2.59
CA LYS A 121 -7.43 -4.64 -1.57
C LYS A 121 -6.94 -5.12 -0.20
N ALA A 122 -6.04 -6.08 -0.14
CA ALA A 122 -5.45 -6.54 1.11
C ALA A 122 -4.54 -5.48 1.73
N ILE A 123 -3.69 -4.85 0.94
CA ILE A 123 -2.82 -3.73 1.37
C ILE A 123 -3.69 -2.57 1.88
N ALA A 124 -4.76 -2.21 1.18
CA ALA A 124 -5.69 -1.17 1.63
C ALA A 124 -6.38 -1.51 2.96
N LYS A 125 -6.62 -2.80 3.25
CA LYS A 125 -7.13 -3.24 4.56
C LYS A 125 -6.09 -3.15 5.68
N ILE A 126 -4.82 -3.37 5.37
CA ILE A 126 -3.71 -3.35 6.33
C ILE A 126 -3.32 -1.89 6.65
N LEU A 127 -3.10 -1.10 5.63
CA LEU A 127 -2.56 0.26 5.74
C LEU A 127 -3.66 1.34 5.83
N GLY A 128 -4.92 0.98 5.53
CA GLY A 128 -6.03 1.91 5.47
C GLY A 128 -6.26 2.49 4.08
N ASP A 129 -7.18 3.46 4.02
CA ASP A 129 -7.54 4.16 2.80
C ASP A 129 -6.43 5.14 2.39
N TRP A 130 -5.90 5.00 1.18
CA TRP A 130 -4.82 5.83 0.64
C TRP A 130 -5.19 7.31 0.61
N GLU A 131 -6.44 7.65 0.28
CA GLU A 131 -6.91 9.02 0.29
C GLU A 131 -6.85 9.63 1.69
N LYS A 132 -7.33 8.89 2.68
CA LYS A 132 -7.25 9.31 4.09
C LYS A 132 -5.82 9.41 4.59
N PHE A 133 -4.93 8.54 4.11
CA PHE A 133 -3.51 8.60 4.46
C PHE A 133 -2.87 9.90 3.95
N TYR A 134 -3.08 10.25 2.68
CA TYR A 134 -2.56 11.51 2.13
C TYR A 134 -3.20 12.75 2.78
N GLN A 135 -4.48 12.70 3.12
CA GLN A 135 -5.11 13.77 3.90
C GLN A 135 -4.51 13.93 5.31
N ARG A 136 -4.07 12.82 5.93
CA ARG A 136 -3.38 12.83 7.23
C ARG A 136 -1.95 13.36 7.13
N LEU A 137 -1.27 13.19 5.99
CA LEU A 137 0.11 13.66 5.81
C LEU A 137 0.24 15.14 6.14
N ARG A 138 -0.63 15.99 5.62
CA ARG A 138 -0.64 17.43 5.93
C ARG A 138 -0.80 17.69 7.43
N LYS A 139 -1.72 16.97 8.09
CA LYS A 139 -1.93 17.12 9.53
C LYS A 139 -0.72 16.67 10.34
N LEU A 140 -0.06 15.61 9.90
CA LEU A 140 1.16 15.11 10.52
C LEU A 140 2.30 16.13 10.41
N LEU A 141 2.52 16.69 9.22
CA LEU A 141 3.55 17.72 9.00
C LEU A 141 3.28 18.97 9.82
N LEU A 142 2.01 19.43 9.90
CA LEU A 142 1.62 20.54 10.76
C LEU A 142 1.87 20.24 12.25
N ALA A 143 1.60 19.04 12.71
CA ALA A 143 1.88 18.65 14.09
C ALA A 143 3.39 18.62 14.40
N TYR A 144 4.24 18.24 13.45
CA TYR A 144 5.70 18.36 13.60
C TYR A 144 6.15 19.82 13.71
N LEU A 145 5.58 20.73 12.91
CA LEU A 145 5.88 22.15 13.00
C LEU A 145 5.52 22.75 14.36
N ASP A 146 4.41 22.29 14.96
CA ASP A 146 3.93 22.78 16.25
C ASP A 146 4.82 22.30 17.41
N GLN A 147 5.40 21.10 17.29
CA GLN A 147 6.22 20.49 18.34
C GLN A 147 7.71 20.83 18.23
N GLU A 148 8.23 20.99 17.02
CA GLU A 148 9.66 21.18 16.74
C GLU A 148 9.85 22.53 16.06
N THR A 149 10.24 23.54 16.83
CA THR A 149 10.56 24.87 16.29
C THR A 149 11.69 24.79 15.28
N GLY A 150 11.43 25.31 14.08
CA GLY A 150 12.41 25.34 12.97
C GLY A 150 12.34 24.15 12.01
N THR A 151 11.53 23.11 12.28
CA THR A 151 11.17 22.11 11.26
C THR A 151 10.52 22.85 10.09
N GLN A 152 10.91 22.49 8.87
CA GLN A 152 10.43 23.14 7.66
C GLN A 152 9.74 22.10 6.79
N TYR A 153 8.66 22.51 6.15
CA TYR A 153 8.08 21.73 5.07
C TYR A 153 7.57 22.64 3.96
N TRP A 154 7.67 22.18 2.74
CA TRP A 154 7.11 22.81 1.55
C TRP A 154 6.31 21.80 0.75
N TYR A 155 5.31 22.28 0.06
CA TYR A 155 4.54 21.47 -0.85
C TYR A 155 4.27 22.22 -2.14
N HIS A 156 4.22 21.48 -3.23
CA HIS A 156 3.87 21.98 -4.55
C HIS A 156 2.59 21.30 -5.01
N THR A 157 1.60 22.08 -5.38
CA THR A 157 0.31 21.61 -5.89
C THR A 157 0.05 22.16 -7.26
N ILE A 158 -0.70 21.42 -8.07
CA ILE A 158 -1.24 21.90 -9.35
C ILE A 158 -2.76 21.95 -9.25
N PRO A 159 -3.42 22.98 -9.81
CA PRO A 159 -4.88 23.02 -9.87
C PRO A 159 -5.40 21.85 -10.72
N ARG A 160 -6.48 21.23 -10.27
CA ARG A 160 -7.15 20.15 -10.99
C ARG A 160 -8.21 20.70 -11.94
N ASP A 161 -9.00 21.66 -11.44
CA ASP A 161 -10.09 22.32 -12.17
C ASP A 161 -10.21 23.79 -11.71
N GLU A 162 -11.03 24.60 -12.40
CA GLU A 162 -11.29 26.00 -12.04
C GLU A 162 -11.97 26.18 -10.66
N PHE A 163 -12.43 25.10 -10.01
CA PHE A 163 -13.27 25.10 -8.80
C PHE A 163 -12.62 24.58 -7.51
N SER A 164 -11.34 24.74 -7.29
CA SER A 164 -10.70 24.60 -5.96
C SER A 164 -9.99 23.31 -5.58
N ASP A 165 -10.08 22.22 -6.30
CA ASP A 165 -9.31 21.03 -5.97
C ASP A 165 -7.88 21.11 -6.53
N SER A 166 -6.89 20.91 -5.65
CA SER A 166 -5.48 20.88 -6.05
C SER A 166 -4.88 19.50 -5.87
N ILE A 167 -4.07 19.09 -6.82
CA ILE A 167 -3.32 17.83 -6.76
C ILE A 167 -1.96 18.10 -6.12
N LEU A 168 -1.67 17.42 -5.02
CA LEU A 168 -0.34 17.41 -4.41
C LEU A 168 0.63 16.73 -5.37
N ARG A 169 1.66 17.43 -5.78
CA ARG A 169 2.71 16.95 -6.67
C ARG A 169 3.98 16.62 -5.92
N TYR A 170 4.44 17.55 -5.09
CA TYR A 170 5.65 17.42 -4.32
C TYR A 170 5.39 17.83 -2.89
N VAL A 171 6.03 17.14 -1.95
CA VAL A 171 6.13 17.54 -0.56
C VAL A 171 7.56 17.30 -0.08
N PHE A 172 8.12 18.26 0.61
CA PHE A 172 9.46 18.22 1.21
C PHE A 172 9.34 18.52 2.69
N TRP A 173 10.15 17.85 3.51
CA TRP A 173 10.28 18.20 4.92
C TRP A 173 11.66 17.86 5.43
N ASN A 174 12.09 18.60 6.46
CA ASN A 174 13.28 18.33 7.24
C ASN A 174 12.98 18.49 8.73
N PHE A 175 13.91 18.09 9.55
CA PHE A 175 13.84 18.28 11.00
C PHE A 175 15.02 19.13 11.45
N THR A 176 14.75 20.18 12.25
CA THR A 176 15.77 21.10 12.75
C THR A 176 16.97 20.40 13.38
N PRO A 177 16.81 19.40 14.28
CA PRO A 177 17.94 18.70 14.87
C PRO A 177 18.86 18.03 13.83
N CYS A 178 18.30 17.58 12.71
CA CYS A 178 19.07 16.95 11.63
C CYS A 178 19.87 18.01 10.84
N ILE A 179 19.24 19.15 10.55
CA ILE A 179 19.89 20.26 9.86
C ILE A 179 21.01 20.84 10.74
N GLU A 180 20.76 21.09 12.02
CA GLU A 180 21.77 21.54 12.98
C GLU A 180 22.87 20.51 13.16
N GLY A 181 22.55 19.23 13.23
CA GLY A 181 23.49 18.13 13.32
C GLY A 181 24.46 18.05 12.14
N PHE A 182 24.06 18.55 10.98
CA PHE A 182 24.94 18.57 9.80
C PHE A 182 26.21 19.45 9.97
N LYS A 183 26.16 20.43 10.85
CA LYS A 183 27.39 21.22 11.22
C LYS A 183 28.54 20.34 11.67
N HIS A 184 28.24 19.18 12.23
CA HIS A 184 29.17 18.20 12.76
C HIS A 184 29.45 17.02 11.82
N CYS A 185 28.92 17.08 10.61
CA CYS A 185 29.12 16.07 9.58
C CYS A 185 30.21 16.48 8.59
N LYS A 186 30.66 15.51 7.80
CA LYS A 186 31.46 15.82 6.60
C LYS A 186 30.60 16.65 5.66
N PRO A 187 31.14 17.63 4.93
CA PRO A 187 30.39 18.46 4.00
C PRO A 187 30.06 17.69 2.71
N VAL A 188 29.46 16.54 2.88
CA VAL A 188 29.07 15.63 1.79
C VAL A 188 27.62 15.20 2.03
N ILE A 189 26.78 15.42 1.03
CA ILE A 189 25.39 15.00 1.03
C ILE A 189 25.20 13.94 -0.04
N SER A 190 24.69 12.78 0.34
CA SER A 190 24.24 11.76 -0.59
C SER A 190 22.74 11.93 -0.82
N ILE A 191 22.32 11.97 -2.09
CA ILE A 191 20.90 12.03 -2.48
C ILE A 191 20.55 10.79 -3.29
N ASP A 192 19.40 10.19 -2.98
CA ASP A 192 18.91 8.99 -3.66
C ASP A 192 17.38 8.95 -3.66
N GLY A 193 16.82 8.20 -4.60
CA GLY A 193 15.39 8.03 -4.77
C GLY A 193 14.96 6.57 -4.68
N THR A 194 13.82 6.32 -4.02
CA THR A 194 13.21 4.99 -4.00
C THR A 194 11.76 5.06 -4.41
N HIS A 195 11.35 4.13 -5.28
CA HIS A 195 9.97 4.07 -5.74
C HIS A 195 9.02 3.65 -4.62
N LEU A 196 7.96 4.42 -4.44
CA LEU A 196 6.88 4.08 -3.53
C LEU A 196 5.93 3.06 -4.15
N TYR A 197 5.50 2.12 -3.34
CA TYR A 197 4.52 1.11 -3.73
C TYR A 197 3.13 1.50 -3.22
N GLY A 198 2.10 1.24 -4.02
CA GLY A 198 0.72 1.47 -3.60
C GLY A 198 -0.17 1.99 -4.72
N LYS A 199 -1.32 2.54 -4.34
CA LYS A 199 -2.31 3.09 -5.28
C LYS A 199 -1.74 4.29 -6.05
N TYR A 200 -1.06 5.18 -5.33
CA TYR A 200 -0.39 6.33 -5.91
C TYR A 200 1.09 6.01 -6.04
N ARG A 201 1.54 5.93 -7.27
CA ARG A 201 2.96 5.76 -7.58
C ARG A 201 3.64 7.10 -7.36
N GLY A 202 4.78 7.06 -6.72
CA GLY A 202 5.61 8.21 -6.48
C GLY A 202 7.02 7.78 -6.14
N VAL A 203 7.87 8.73 -5.84
CA VAL A 203 9.26 8.48 -5.45
C VAL A 203 9.51 9.21 -4.13
N LEU A 204 10.06 8.49 -3.16
CA LEU A 204 10.63 9.07 -1.96
C LEU A 204 12.09 9.43 -2.24
N LEU A 205 12.40 10.70 -2.18
CA LEU A 205 13.76 11.21 -2.33
C LEU A 205 14.32 11.55 -0.93
N ILE A 206 15.56 11.18 -0.68
CA ILE A 206 16.20 11.32 0.62
C ILE A 206 17.54 12.02 0.44
N ALA A 207 17.81 13.03 1.28
CA ALA A 207 19.13 13.63 1.42
C ALA A 207 19.74 13.17 2.73
N MET A 208 20.96 12.62 2.68
CA MET A 208 21.66 12.04 3.82
C MET A 208 23.08 12.58 3.93
N ALA A 209 23.56 12.72 5.16
CA ALA A 209 24.95 13.00 5.46
C ALA A 209 25.55 11.91 6.35
N ILE A 210 26.88 11.95 6.52
CA ILE A 210 27.62 11.01 7.38
C ILE A 210 28.37 11.84 8.42
N ASN A 211 28.15 11.54 9.69
CA ASN A 211 28.84 12.18 10.79
C ASN A 211 30.26 11.62 10.97
N ALA A 212 31.06 12.21 11.88
CA ALA A 212 32.43 11.80 12.16
C ALA A 212 32.57 10.32 12.58
N ASN A 213 31.53 9.73 13.16
CA ASN A 213 31.48 8.33 13.58
C ASN A 213 30.93 7.37 12.48
N ASN A 214 30.89 7.82 11.24
CA ASN A 214 30.30 7.08 10.10
C ASN A 214 28.85 6.67 10.30
N LYS A 215 28.07 7.42 11.07
CA LYS A 215 26.61 7.20 11.21
C LYS A 215 25.87 8.10 10.22
N VAL A 216 24.84 7.51 9.61
CA VAL A 216 23.96 8.23 8.68
C VAL A 216 23.08 9.20 9.44
N LEU A 217 22.99 10.43 8.94
CA LEU A 217 22.08 11.47 9.37
C LEU A 217 21.16 11.83 8.20
N SER A 218 19.88 11.57 8.34
CA SER A 218 18.89 11.95 7.31
C SER A 218 18.59 13.43 7.42
N LEU A 219 18.98 14.22 6.42
CA LEU A 219 18.82 15.67 6.42
C LEU A 219 17.43 16.10 6.00
N ALA A 220 16.92 15.51 4.92
CA ALA A 220 15.63 15.86 4.37
C ALA A 220 15.00 14.71 3.61
N PHE A 221 13.68 14.80 3.46
CA PHE A 221 12.86 13.86 2.73
C PHE A 221 11.96 14.62 1.77
N ALA A 222 11.67 14.01 0.63
CA ALA A 222 10.63 14.51 -0.26
C ALA A 222 9.86 13.36 -0.91
N VAL A 223 8.56 13.55 -1.10
CA VAL A 223 7.74 12.67 -1.94
C VAL A 223 7.36 13.45 -3.19
N VAL A 224 7.63 12.86 -4.35
CA VAL A 224 7.35 13.44 -5.66
C VAL A 224 6.56 12.47 -6.53
N ASP A 225 5.88 12.99 -7.57
CA ASP A 225 5.15 12.17 -8.53
C ASP A 225 6.09 11.27 -9.36
N LYS A 226 7.25 11.79 -9.74
CA LYS A 226 8.29 11.09 -10.50
C LYS A 226 9.65 11.77 -10.37
N GLU A 227 10.71 11.03 -10.59
CA GLU A 227 12.05 11.59 -10.77
C GLU A 227 12.15 12.33 -12.12
N SER A 228 12.46 13.61 -12.06
CA SER A 228 12.59 14.47 -13.23
C SER A 228 13.49 15.68 -12.90
N GLY A 229 13.97 16.40 -13.94
CA GLY A 229 14.68 17.66 -13.71
C GLY A 229 13.91 18.66 -12.84
N PRO A 230 12.62 18.94 -13.11
CA PRO A 230 11.83 19.82 -12.27
C PRO A 230 11.68 19.37 -10.83
N SER A 231 11.46 18.07 -10.55
CA SER A 231 11.32 17.58 -9.17
C SER A 231 12.66 17.66 -8.42
N TRP A 232 13.76 17.27 -9.05
CA TRP A 232 15.08 17.41 -8.46
C TRP A 232 15.49 18.86 -8.24
N GLY A 233 15.23 19.75 -9.21
CA GLY A 233 15.50 21.18 -9.06
C GLY A 233 14.77 21.80 -7.87
N TRP A 234 13.47 21.48 -7.73
CA TRP A 234 12.67 21.96 -6.62
C TRP A 234 13.19 21.44 -5.26
N ILE A 235 13.59 20.16 -5.18
CA ILE A 235 14.10 19.57 -3.93
C ILE A 235 15.47 20.13 -3.55
N LEU A 236 16.37 20.27 -4.52
CA LEU A 236 17.69 20.87 -4.27
C LEU A 236 17.57 22.31 -3.80
N GLU A 237 16.61 23.06 -4.32
CA GLU A 237 16.34 24.41 -3.86
C GLU A 237 15.76 24.43 -2.43
N CYS A 238 14.80 23.53 -2.11
CA CYS A 238 14.32 23.37 -0.74
C CYS A 238 15.44 22.99 0.22
N LEU A 239 16.33 22.09 -0.19
CA LEU A 239 17.47 21.67 0.62
C LEU A 239 18.46 22.81 0.81
N ARG A 240 18.76 23.58 -0.24
CA ARG A 240 19.61 24.78 -0.19
C ARG A 240 19.08 25.82 0.80
N ILE A 241 17.78 26.10 0.75
CA ILE A 241 17.13 27.02 1.69
C ILE A 241 17.23 26.47 3.13
N SER A 242 16.98 25.16 3.32
CA SER A 242 17.05 24.51 4.63
C SER A 242 18.44 24.59 5.28
N LEU A 243 19.46 24.47 4.46
CA LEU A 243 20.86 24.45 4.91
C LEU A 243 21.48 25.86 5.01
N GLY A 244 20.80 26.91 4.54
CA GLY A 244 21.27 28.28 4.38
C GLY A 244 22.40 28.70 5.31
N ASP A 245 22.11 29.02 6.58
CA ASP A 245 23.09 29.51 7.56
C ASP A 245 24.10 28.43 8.00
N VAL A 246 23.70 27.16 7.97
CA VAL A 246 24.53 26.03 8.36
C VAL A 246 25.72 25.87 7.40
N MET A 247 25.54 26.36 6.17
CA MET A 247 26.46 26.17 5.05
C MET A 247 27.07 27.44 4.48
N ALA A 248 26.79 28.59 5.07
CA ALA A 248 27.16 29.89 4.52
C ALA A 248 28.66 30.06 4.11
N ASN A 249 29.54 29.16 4.56
CA ASN A 249 30.99 29.23 4.28
C ASN A 249 31.61 27.84 4.00
N LYS A 250 30.86 26.85 3.55
CA LYS A 250 31.37 25.49 3.27
C LYS A 250 30.97 25.03 1.88
N ASP A 251 31.95 24.58 1.11
CA ASP A 251 31.67 23.86 -0.13
C ASP A 251 31.08 22.49 0.20
N ILE A 252 29.91 22.17 -0.35
CA ILE A 252 29.28 20.87 -0.18
C ILE A 252 29.49 20.04 -1.44
N CYS A 253 29.96 18.83 -1.25
CA CYS A 253 29.94 17.81 -2.29
C CYS A 253 28.60 17.06 -2.25
N VAL A 254 27.90 17.01 -3.38
CA VAL A 254 26.68 16.21 -3.53
C VAL A 254 26.99 14.93 -4.32
N ILE A 255 26.70 13.79 -3.72
CA ILE A 255 26.85 12.48 -4.34
C ILE A 255 25.47 11.97 -4.72
N SER A 256 25.29 11.57 -5.97
CA SER A 256 24.06 10.98 -6.47
C SER A 256 24.34 9.85 -7.46
N ASP A 257 23.30 9.08 -7.80
CA ASP A 257 23.34 8.24 -8.98
C ASP A 257 23.42 9.12 -10.26
N ARG A 258 23.61 8.48 -11.41
CA ARG A 258 23.73 9.18 -12.71
C ARG A 258 22.38 9.51 -13.33
N HIS A 259 21.32 9.68 -12.52
CA HIS A 259 20.00 9.97 -13.04
C HIS A 259 19.96 11.30 -13.80
N LYS A 260 19.48 11.29 -15.04
CA LYS A 260 19.45 12.47 -15.92
C LYS A 260 18.70 13.66 -15.31
N GLY A 261 17.70 13.41 -14.46
CA GLY A 261 16.94 14.45 -13.77
C GLY A 261 17.82 15.28 -12.83
N ILE A 262 18.75 14.64 -12.11
CA ILE A 262 19.69 15.31 -11.21
C ILE A 262 20.70 16.14 -12.01
N GLN A 263 21.27 15.53 -13.05
CA GLN A 263 22.23 16.23 -13.94
C GLN A 263 21.61 17.49 -14.54
N ASN A 264 20.36 17.41 -15.02
CA ASN A 264 19.66 18.57 -15.57
C ASN A 264 19.33 19.62 -14.51
N ALA A 265 19.06 19.20 -13.26
CA ALA A 265 18.72 20.12 -12.18
C ALA A 265 19.96 20.89 -11.65
N ILE A 266 21.17 20.30 -11.76
CA ILE A 266 22.42 20.95 -11.36
C ILE A 266 22.97 21.85 -12.48
N ALA A 267 22.66 21.55 -13.74
CA ALA A 267 23.14 22.32 -14.90
C ALA A 267 22.36 23.62 -15.13
N ASN A 268 21.16 23.78 -14.55
CA ASN A 268 20.31 24.94 -14.64
C ASN A 268 20.37 25.79 -13.36
#